data_838fdcf53183d017c9952c33b4852ea7
#
_entry.id   838fdcf53183d017c9952c33b4852ea7
#
_cell.length_a   1.000
_cell.length_b   1.000
_cell.length_c   1.000
_cell.angle_alpha   90.00
_cell.angle_beta   90.00
_cell.angle_gamma   90.00
#
_symmetry.space_group_name_H-M   'P 1'
#
loop_
_entity.id
_entity.type
_entity.pdbx_description
1 polymer ?
#
loop_
_entity_poly.entity_id
_entity_poly.type
_entity_poly.pdbx_seq_one_letter_code
_entity_poly.pdbx_strand_id
1 'polypeptide(L)'
;MENGALAEPDRAGHTSGLFAMNLHELIARGEGEELEFKQKTTHPHRISRTLASLANTRGGQVLVGVDDGGRVVGVRDADEELFVLREAAAHYVEPPLTALRYHELEEDGRTVLVVIVPESPTKPHRAQVAPGDWRGYVRVRDASVQTSGLTEKVLERQQPAARFEQIPLNRQELAVIDYLKSHPRITLPQFMRLVNFGKRRAYQTLIKLVLHGYLRHHDKEKEPYYTA
;
A
#
# COMPACT_ATOMS: atom_id res chain seq x y z
N MET A 1 2.84 -24.68 -25.44
CA MET A 1 2.78 -23.25 -25.78
C MET A 1 1.34 -22.84 -25.54
N GLU A 2 0.98 -22.48 -24.31
CA GLU A 2 -0.34 -21.96 -23.99
C GLU A 2 -0.21 -20.47 -23.77
N ASN A 3 -0.83 -19.72 -24.68
CA ASN A 3 -0.98 -18.27 -24.59
C ASN A 3 -1.91 -17.96 -23.41
N GLY A 4 -1.37 -17.44 -22.31
CA GLY A 4 -2.14 -16.83 -21.25
C GLY A 4 -2.82 -15.57 -21.80
N ALA A 5 -4.10 -15.70 -22.16
CA ALA A 5 -4.94 -14.60 -22.57
C ALA A 5 -5.05 -13.59 -21.41
N LEU A 6 -4.53 -12.38 -21.63
CA LEU A 6 -4.83 -11.22 -20.81
C LEU A 6 -6.33 -10.97 -20.92
N ALA A 7 -7.04 -10.98 -19.79
CA ALA A 7 -8.46 -10.70 -19.75
C ALA A 7 -8.74 -9.32 -20.36
N GLU A 8 -9.57 -9.29 -21.41
CA GLU A 8 -10.06 -8.05 -22.01
C GLU A 8 -10.91 -7.26 -21.00
N PRO A 9 -10.92 -5.92 -21.06
CA PRO A 9 -11.75 -5.11 -20.20
C PRO A 9 -13.22 -5.39 -20.49
N ASP A 10 -13.99 -5.72 -19.45
CA ASP A 10 -15.43 -5.85 -19.52
C ASP A 10 -16.04 -4.46 -19.79
N ARG A 11 -16.39 -4.21 -21.05
CA ARG A 11 -17.05 -2.98 -21.55
C ARG A 11 -18.57 -3.01 -21.40
N ALA A 12 -19.14 -4.06 -20.80
CA ALA A 12 -20.58 -4.21 -20.71
C ALA A 12 -21.06 -4.10 -19.26
N GLY A 13 -21.88 -3.08 -19.04
CA GLY A 13 -22.57 -2.83 -17.80
C GLY A 13 -23.42 -4.01 -17.29
N HIS A 14 -23.76 -3.95 -16.03
CA HIS A 14 -24.57 -4.82 -15.18
C HIS A 14 -23.78 -5.86 -14.40
N THR A 15 -23.13 -5.40 -13.34
CA THR A 15 -23.03 -6.22 -12.13
C THR A 15 -23.90 -5.59 -11.05
N SER A 16 -25.10 -6.12 -10.93
CA SER A 16 -25.96 -5.95 -9.77
C SER A 16 -25.23 -6.32 -8.49
N GLY A 17 -25.15 -5.34 -7.58
CA GLY A 17 -24.96 -5.58 -6.15
C GLY A 17 -23.57 -6.03 -5.75
N LEU A 18 -22.66 -5.06 -5.54
CA LEU A 18 -21.70 -5.04 -4.42
C LEU A 18 -20.68 -3.89 -4.50
N PHE A 19 -20.79 -2.90 -5.32
CA PHE A 19 -20.04 -1.65 -5.20
C PHE A 19 -20.62 -0.61 -6.20
N ALA A 20 -21.73 0.00 -5.83
CA ALA A 20 -21.99 1.35 -6.31
C ALA A 20 -20.92 2.24 -5.65
N MET A 21 -19.72 2.31 -6.25
CA MET A 21 -18.67 3.18 -5.76
C MET A 21 -19.06 4.61 -6.10
N ASN A 22 -19.51 5.33 -5.08
CA ASN A 22 -19.74 6.76 -5.19
C ASN A 22 -18.37 7.45 -5.14
N LEU A 23 -17.94 8.04 -6.26
CA LEU A 23 -16.65 8.74 -6.36
C LEU A 23 -16.53 9.84 -5.29
N HIS A 24 -17.63 10.57 -5.02
CA HIS A 24 -17.65 11.57 -3.97
C HIS A 24 -17.38 11.01 -2.58
N GLU A 25 -17.94 9.84 -2.26
CA GLU A 25 -17.69 9.18 -0.97
C GLU A 25 -16.24 8.74 -0.84
N LEU A 26 -15.63 8.20 -1.93
CA LEU A 26 -14.23 7.86 -1.95
C LEU A 26 -13.35 9.09 -1.73
N ILE A 27 -13.60 10.17 -2.47
CA ILE A 27 -12.84 11.41 -2.33
C ILE A 27 -13.01 12.02 -0.94
N ALA A 28 -14.22 12.01 -0.37
CA ALA A 28 -14.48 12.53 0.97
C ALA A 28 -13.72 11.76 2.08
N ARG A 29 -13.39 10.48 1.86
CA ARG A 29 -12.56 9.70 2.79
C ARG A 29 -11.11 10.20 2.83
N GLY A 30 -10.64 10.84 1.76
CA GLY A 30 -9.26 11.27 1.60
C GLY A 30 -8.27 10.11 1.38
N GLU A 31 -7.03 10.45 1.07
CA GLU A 31 -5.94 9.48 0.98
C GLU A 31 -5.68 8.79 2.32
N GLY A 32 -5.26 7.51 2.26
CA GLY A 32 -5.04 6.72 3.47
C GLY A 32 -4.43 5.35 3.17
N GLU A 33 -4.62 4.40 4.09
CA GLU A 33 -4.04 3.06 3.97
C GLU A 33 -4.56 2.29 2.75
N GLU A 34 -5.82 2.54 2.36
CA GLU A 34 -6.52 1.80 1.30
C GLU A 34 -6.96 2.69 0.13
N LEU A 35 -6.56 3.97 0.12
CA LEU A 35 -6.94 4.91 -0.93
C LEU A 35 -5.79 5.85 -1.28
N GLU A 36 -5.54 6.00 -2.58
CA GLU A 36 -4.53 6.89 -3.14
C GLU A 36 -5.12 7.72 -4.28
N PHE A 37 -4.78 9.01 -4.35
CA PHE A 37 -5.11 9.90 -5.46
C PHE A 37 -3.91 10.10 -6.37
N LYS A 38 -4.16 10.11 -7.66
CA LYS A 38 -3.15 10.46 -8.67
C LYS A 38 -3.80 11.30 -9.75
N GLN A 39 -3.23 12.46 -9.98
CA GLN A 39 -3.69 13.29 -11.09
C GLN A 39 -3.47 12.59 -12.43
N LYS A 40 -2.35 11.87 -12.58
CA LYS A 40 -1.98 11.06 -13.74
C LYS A 40 -0.89 10.04 -13.40
N THR A 41 -0.74 9.00 -14.21
CA THR A 41 0.33 8.00 -14.09
C THR A 41 1.30 8.17 -15.25
N THR A 42 2.38 8.90 -15.06
CA THR A 42 3.36 9.20 -16.14
C THR A 42 4.45 8.14 -16.27
N HIS A 43 4.77 7.44 -15.20
CA HIS A 43 5.91 6.53 -15.16
C HIS A 43 5.60 5.24 -14.41
N PRO A 44 5.70 4.07 -15.06
CA PRO A 44 5.41 2.78 -14.45
C PRO A 44 6.18 2.53 -13.14
N HIS A 45 7.48 2.90 -13.09
CA HIS A 45 8.31 2.70 -11.90
C HIS A 45 7.88 3.54 -10.67
N ARG A 46 7.12 4.62 -10.86
CA ARG A 46 6.61 5.43 -9.75
C ARG A 46 5.35 4.81 -9.16
N ILE A 47 4.38 4.49 -10.03
CA ILE A 47 3.12 3.93 -9.58
C ILE A 47 3.29 2.48 -9.07
N SER A 48 4.29 1.73 -9.53
CA SER A 48 4.58 0.38 -9.05
C SER A 48 4.82 0.33 -7.55
N ARG A 49 5.40 1.37 -6.94
CA ARG A 49 5.60 1.46 -5.48
C ARG A 49 4.27 1.49 -4.74
N THR A 50 3.33 2.30 -5.22
CA THR A 50 1.97 2.38 -4.65
C THR A 50 1.25 1.05 -4.81
N LEU A 51 1.27 0.45 -6.01
CA LEU A 51 0.63 -0.83 -6.26
C LEU A 51 1.21 -1.95 -5.37
N ALA A 52 2.54 -2.05 -5.28
CA ALA A 52 3.20 -3.01 -4.43
C ALA A 52 2.89 -2.78 -2.93
N SER A 53 2.88 -1.52 -2.48
CA SER A 53 2.59 -1.20 -1.08
C SER A 53 1.17 -1.57 -0.68
N LEU A 54 0.19 -1.31 -1.53
CA LEU A 54 -1.21 -1.71 -1.31
C LEU A 54 -1.34 -3.23 -1.28
N ALA A 55 -0.80 -3.93 -2.28
CA ALA A 55 -0.85 -5.40 -2.37
C ALA A 55 -0.17 -6.08 -1.17
N ASN A 56 0.91 -5.52 -0.65
CA ASN A 56 1.62 -6.01 0.52
C ASN A 56 0.91 -5.75 1.85
N THR A 57 -0.08 -4.85 1.86
CA THR A 57 -0.76 -4.44 3.10
C THR A 57 -2.18 -5.02 3.12
N ARG A 58 -3.19 -4.23 2.87
CA ARG A 58 -4.62 -4.61 2.93
C ARG A 58 -5.32 -4.53 1.57
N GLY A 59 -4.54 -4.28 0.52
CA GLY A 59 -5.11 -3.87 -0.75
C GLY A 59 -5.55 -2.40 -0.69
N GLY A 60 -6.37 -2.00 -1.65
CA GLY A 60 -6.92 -0.65 -1.70
C GLY A 60 -7.26 -0.22 -3.11
N GLN A 61 -7.43 1.09 -3.28
CA GLN A 61 -7.83 1.72 -4.53
C GLN A 61 -6.90 2.87 -4.89
N VAL A 62 -6.65 3.04 -6.18
CA VAL A 62 -5.99 4.23 -6.73
C VAL A 62 -6.96 4.94 -7.65
N LEU A 63 -7.24 6.21 -7.38
CA LEU A 63 -8.06 7.08 -8.23
C LEU A 63 -7.14 7.89 -9.13
N VAL A 64 -7.12 7.60 -10.43
CA VAL A 64 -6.35 8.37 -11.40
C VAL A 64 -7.28 9.38 -12.08
N GLY A 65 -6.89 10.64 -12.10
CA GLY A 65 -7.74 11.78 -12.48
C GLY A 65 -8.22 12.60 -11.28
N VAL A 66 -7.67 12.36 -10.08
CA VAL A 66 -7.94 13.13 -8.86
C VAL A 66 -6.62 13.73 -8.38
N ASP A 67 -6.61 15.02 -8.04
CA ASP A 67 -5.43 15.67 -7.48
C ASP A 67 -5.33 15.44 -5.95
N ASP A 68 -4.15 15.78 -5.37
CA ASP A 68 -3.88 15.55 -3.94
C ASP A 68 -4.86 16.34 -3.01
N GLY A 69 -5.57 17.31 -3.54
CA GLY A 69 -6.64 18.05 -2.82
C GLY A 69 -8.01 17.39 -2.91
N GLY A 70 -8.13 16.24 -3.57
CA GLY A 70 -9.41 15.56 -3.79
C GLY A 70 -10.27 16.19 -4.88
N ARG A 71 -9.71 17.05 -5.74
CA ARG A 71 -10.45 17.64 -6.85
C ARG A 71 -10.37 16.73 -8.07
N VAL A 72 -11.52 16.44 -8.67
CA VAL A 72 -11.60 15.68 -9.93
C VAL A 72 -11.07 16.56 -11.05
N VAL A 73 -9.94 16.17 -11.63
CA VAL A 73 -9.34 16.81 -12.81
C VAL A 73 -9.59 16.01 -14.10
N GLY A 74 -9.87 14.72 -13.95
CA GLY A 74 -10.07 13.78 -15.03
C GLY A 74 -8.77 13.34 -15.72
N VAL A 75 -8.80 12.19 -16.36
CA VAL A 75 -7.74 11.72 -17.25
C VAL A 75 -8.00 12.19 -18.67
N ARG A 76 -6.95 12.43 -19.45
CA ARG A 76 -7.08 12.81 -20.87
C ARG A 76 -7.36 11.61 -21.75
N ASP A 77 -6.71 10.50 -21.44
CA ASP A 77 -6.78 9.26 -22.15
C ASP A 77 -6.74 8.12 -21.15
N ALA A 78 -7.88 7.45 -20.94
CA ALA A 78 -8.00 6.36 -19.98
C ALA A 78 -7.24 5.11 -20.44
N ASP A 79 -7.13 4.87 -21.74
CA ASP A 79 -6.41 3.73 -22.30
C ASP A 79 -4.89 3.90 -22.09
N GLU A 80 -4.35 5.15 -22.23
CA GLU A 80 -2.94 5.44 -21.94
C GLU A 80 -2.62 5.24 -20.46
N GLU A 81 -3.44 5.75 -19.57
CA GLU A 81 -3.28 5.56 -18.11
C GLU A 81 -3.36 4.09 -17.73
N LEU A 82 -4.32 3.36 -18.31
CA LEU A 82 -4.49 1.93 -18.08
C LEU A 82 -3.28 1.12 -18.60
N PHE A 83 -2.73 1.49 -19.73
CA PHE A 83 -1.50 0.88 -20.26
C PHE A 83 -0.35 1.04 -19.27
N VAL A 84 -0.10 2.26 -18.76
CA VAL A 84 0.97 2.52 -17.78
C VAL A 84 0.77 1.72 -16.50
N LEU A 85 -0.47 1.59 -16.02
CA LEU A 85 -0.81 0.80 -14.83
C LEU A 85 -0.57 -0.70 -15.03
N ARG A 86 -0.95 -1.24 -16.19
CA ARG A 86 -0.71 -2.65 -16.55
C ARG A 86 0.79 -2.94 -16.69
N GLU A 87 1.53 -2.06 -17.37
CA GLU A 87 2.98 -2.15 -17.46
C GLU A 87 3.63 -2.14 -16.07
N ALA A 88 3.19 -1.22 -15.19
CA ALA A 88 3.69 -1.15 -13.83
C ALA A 88 3.47 -2.46 -13.06
N ALA A 89 2.27 -3.01 -13.12
CA ALA A 89 1.89 -4.22 -12.42
C ALA A 89 2.61 -5.48 -12.96
N ALA A 90 2.81 -5.55 -14.28
CA ALA A 90 3.37 -6.73 -14.94
C ALA A 90 4.91 -6.75 -14.92
N HIS A 91 5.55 -5.59 -15.09
CA HIS A 91 7.00 -5.52 -15.37
C HIS A 91 7.80 -4.74 -14.32
N TYR A 92 7.14 -3.91 -13.49
CA TYR A 92 7.81 -3.10 -12.47
C TYR A 92 7.44 -3.52 -11.03
N VAL A 93 6.75 -4.66 -10.90
CA VAL A 93 6.48 -5.30 -9.60
C VAL A 93 6.89 -6.78 -9.69
N GLU A 94 7.60 -7.28 -8.69
CA GLU A 94 8.05 -8.67 -8.59
C GLU A 94 7.67 -9.27 -7.22
N PRO A 95 6.95 -10.43 -7.18
CA PRO A 95 6.25 -11.04 -8.31
C PRO A 95 5.19 -10.13 -8.92
N PRO A 96 4.81 -10.29 -10.21
CA PRO A 96 3.84 -9.44 -10.88
C PRO A 96 2.47 -9.44 -10.19
N LEU A 97 1.75 -8.32 -10.29
CA LEU A 97 0.38 -8.20 -9.79
C LEU A 97 -0.60 -8.54 -10.92
N THR A 98 -1.25 -9.70 -10.83
CA THR A 98 -2.16 -10.21 -11.87
C THR A 98 -3.64 -10.02 -11.55
N ALA A 99 -3.99 -9.67 -10.31
CA ALA A 99 -5.37 -9.62 -9.83
C ALA A 99 -5.96 -8.19 -9.76
N LEU A 100 -5.34 -7.22 -10.46
CA LEU A 100 -5.85 -5.85 -10.51
C LEU A 100 -7.18 -5.80 -11.29
N ARG A 101 -8.10 -4.94 -10.82
CA ARG A 101 -9.35 -4.62 -11.52
C ARG A 101 -9.41 -3.14 -11.79
N TYR A 102 -10.06 -2.76 -12.89
CA TYR A 102 -10.11 -1.40 -13.38
C TYR A 102 -11.56 -1.01 -13.68
N HIS A 103 -11.95 0.18 -13.29
CA HIS A 103 -13.25 0.76 -13.59
C HIS A 103 -13.08 2.21 -13.99
N GLU A 104 -13.86 2.66 -14.96
CA GLU A 104 -13.97 4.06 -15.33
C GLU A 104 -15.23 4.65 -14.69
N LEU A 105 -15.10 5.79 -14.07
CA LEU A 105 -16.21 6.58 -13.53
C LEU A 105 -16.22 7.93 -14.21
N GLU A 106 -17.39 8.40 -14.58
CA GLU A 106 -17.56 9.74 -15.13
C GLU A 106 -18.21 10.67 -14.11
N GLU A 107 -17.65 11.86 -13.98
CA GLU A 107 -18.19 12.92 -13.15
C GLU A 107 -17.96 14.28 -13.81
N ASP A 108 -19.05 15.03 -14.03
CA ASP A 108 -19.05 16.33 -14.70
C ASP A 108 -18.31 16.31 -16.07
N GLY A 109 -18.49 15.24 -16.83
CA GLY A 109 -17.80 15.05 -18.13
C GLY A 109 -16.30 14.78 -18.03
N ARG A 110 -15.82 14.38 -16.86
CA ARG A 110 -14.42 14.01 -16.59
C ARG A 110 -14.35 12.53 -16.21
N THR A 111 -13.45 11.82 -16.85
CA THR A 111 -13.22 10.40 -16.58
C THR A 111 -12.19 10.25 -15.46
N VAL A 112 -12.53 9.44 -14.46
CA VAL A 112 -11.63 8.98 -13.38
C VAL A 112 -11.46 7.47 -13.51
N LEU A 113 -10.20 7.02 -13.56
CA LEU A 113 -9.89 5.60 -13.59
C LEU A 113 -9.68 5.09 -12.16
N VAL A 114 -10.49 4.13 -11.74
CA VAL A 114 -10.40 3.46 -10.45
C VAL A 114 -9.66 2.14 -10.59
N VAL A 115 -8.53 2.01 -9.93
CA VAL A 115 -7.71 0.79 -9.90
C VAL A 115 -7.90 0.11 -8.57
N ILE A 116 -8.45 -1.10 -8.56
CA ILE A 116 -8.61 -1.92 -7.37
C ILE A 116 -7.41 -2.85 -7.27
N VAL A 117 -6.65 -2.72 -6.20
CA VAL A 117 -5.50 -3.54 -5.85
C VAL A 117 -5.90 -4.45 -4.69
N PRO A 118 -6.15 -5.74 -4.90
CA PRO A 118 -6.45 -6.64 -3.79
C PRO A 118 -5.20 -6.87 -2.93
N GLU A 119 -5.43 -7.18 -1.66
CA GLU A 119 -4.36 -7.74 -0.83
C GLU A 119 -3.82 -9.02 -1.49
N SER A 120 -2.51 -9.09 -1.67
CA SER A 120 -1.92 -10.25 -2.33
C SER A 120 -1.74 -11.43 -1.37
N PRO A 121 -2.07 -12.64 -1.82
CA PRO A 121 -1.70 -13.85 -1.09
C PRO A 121 -0.20 -14.18 -1.19
N THR A 122 0.51 -13.58 -2.14
CA THR A 122 1.93 -13.85 -2.41
C THR A 122 2.76 -12.62 -2.09
N LYS A 123 3.17 -12.48 -0.84
CA LYS A 123 3.99 -11.36 -0.35
C LYS A 123 5.43 -11.80 -0.09
N PRO A 124 6.42 -10.91 -0.15
CA PRO A 124 6.32 -9.48 -0.52
C PRO A 124 6.38 -9.25 -2.03
N HIS A 125 5.66 -8.27 -2.51
CA HIS A 125 5.87 -7.65 -3.82
C HIS A 125 6.92 -6.56 -3.71
N ARG A 126 7.86 -6.52 -4.65
CA ARG A 126 8.90 -5.49 -4.74
C ARG A 126 8.67 -4.64 -5.98
N ALA A 127 8.86 -3.33 -5.86
CA ALA A 127 8.83 -2.42 -6.99
C ALA A 127 10.25 -2.16 -7.51
N GLN A 128 10.41 -2.12 -8.82
CA GLN A 128 11.67 -1.73 -9.46
C GLN A 128 11.86 -0.22 -9.33
N VAL A 129 12.89 0.22 -8.61
CA VAL A 129 13.22 1.65 -8.43
C VAL A 129 14.28 2.14 -9.40
N ALA A 130 15.10 1.22 -9.90
CA ALA A 130 16.07 1.40 -10.97
C ALA A 130 16.31 0.03 -11.64
N PRO A 131 16.92 -0.04 -12.82
CA PRO A 131 17.25 -1.32 -13.45
C PRO A 131 18.03 -2.23 -12.50
N GLY A 132 17.45 -3.40 -12.17
CA GLY A 132 18.02 -4.37 -11.24
C GLY A 132 17.90 -4.05 -9.75
N ASP A 133 17.37 -2.88 -9.37
CA ASP A 133 17.15 -2.49 -7.96
C ASP A 133 15.65 -2.66 -7.61
N TRP A 134 15.35 -3.73 -6.89
CA TRP A 134 14.01 -4.11 -6.45
C TRP A 134 13.84 -3.89 -4.96
N ARG A 135 12.83 -3.14 -4.56
CA ARG A 135 12.58 -2.79 -3.17
C ARG A 135 11.13 -3.07 -2.78
N GLY A 136 10.94 -3.68 -1.61
CA GLY A 136 9.63 -3.88 -1.02
C GLY A 136 9.05 -2.57 -0.48
N TYR A 137 7.73 -2.44 -0.54
CA TYR A 137 6.98 -1.33 0.04
C TYR A 137 5.75 -1.84 0.77
N VAL A 138 5.39 -1.17 1.85
CA VAL A 138 4.13 -1.36 2.59
C VAL A 138 3.41 -0.03 2.71
N ARG A 139 2.09 -0.09 2.85
CA ARG A 139 1.28 1.10 3.06
C ARG A 139 1.24 1.43 4.55
N VAL A 140 1.59 2.65 4.90
CA VAL A 140 1.49 3.19 6.26
C VAL A 140 0.78 4.51 6.16
N ARG A 141 -0.49 4.56 6.57
CA ARG A 141 -1.40 5.67 6.29
C ARG A 141 -1.48 5.93 4.78
N ASP A 142 -1.16 7.15 4.35
CA ASP A 142 -1.12 7.63 2.96
C ASP A 142 0.25 7.45 2.27
N ALA A 143 1.24 6.88 2.96
CA ALA A 143 2.59 6.75 2.43
C ALA A 143 2.94 5.31 2.03
N SER A 144 3.61 5.15 0.88
CA SER A 144 4.30 3.92 0.49
C SER A 144 5.70 3.90 1.09
N VAL A 145 5.89 3.15 2.18
CA VAL A 145 7.13 3.10 2.96
C VAL A 145 7.96 1.90 2.53
N GLN A 146 9.24 2.14 2.24
CA GLN A 146 10.17 1.08 1.86
C GLN A 146 10.36 0.09 3.03
N THR A 147 10.28 -1.21 2.71
CA THR A 147 10.54 -2.28 3.68
C THR A 147 12.04 -2.49 3.91
N SER A 148 12.36 -3.02 5.08
CA SER A 148 13.66 -3.63 5.31
C SER A 148 13.62 -5.13 4.98
N GLY A 149 14.76 -5.76 4.83
CA GLY A 149 14.83 -7.22 4.65
C GLY A 149 14.19 -8.03 5.79
N LEU A 150 14.04 -7.44 6.98
CA LEU A 150 13.33 -8.08 8.10
C LEU A 150 11.81 -7.94 7.93
N THR A 151 11.33 -6.80 7.44
CA THR A 151 9.91 -6.60 7.12
C THR A 151 9.48 -7.57 6.04
N GLU A 152 10.29 -7.75 5.00
CA GLU A 152 10.01 -8.69 3.92
C GLU A 152 9.88 -10.13 4.43
N LYS A 153 10.77 -10.56 5.33
CA LYS A 153 10.66 -11.88 5.97
C LYS A 153 9.41 -12.05 6.85
N VAL A 154 8.89 -10.96 7.40
CA VAL A 154 7.60 -10.99 8.12
C VAL A 154 6.45 -11.15 7.12
N LEU A 155 6.47 -10.38 6.03
CA LEU A 155 5.47 -10.47 4.96
C LEU A 155 5.43 -11.86 4.32
N GLU A 156 6.59 -12.49 4.07
CA GLU A 156 6.70 -13.87 3.56
C GLU A 156 5.99 -14.91 4.45
N ARG A 157 5.86 -14.63 5.74
CA ARG A 157 5.23 -15.54 6.71
C ARG A 157 3.76 -15.23 6.99
N GLN A 158 3.27 -14.08 6.53
CA GLN A 158 1.88 -13.69 6.70
C GLN A 158 1.00 -14.40 5.67
N GLN A 159 0.08 -15.24 6.16
CA GLN A 159 -0.97 -15.76 5.31
C GLN A 159 -2.06 -14.69 5.11
N PRO A 160 -2.74 -14.64 3.94
CA PRO A 160 -3.69 -13.58 3.56
C PRO A 160 -4.93 -13.47 4.47
N ALA A 161 -5.20 -14.47 5.28
CA ALA A 161 -6.38 -14.53 6.15
C ALA A 161 -6.18 -13.96 7.56
N ALA A 162 -4.96 -13.61 7.95
CA ALA A 162 -4.76 -12.89 9.19
C ALA A 162 -5.12 -11.41 8.96
N ARG A 163 -6.42 -11.08 8.97
CA ARG A 163 -6.84 -9.70 9.24
C ARG A 163 -5.98 -9.21 10.38
N PHE A 164 -5.48 -7.97 10.30
CA PHE A 164 -4.81 -7.29 11.41
C PHE A 164 -5.86 -7.01 12.51
N GLU A 165 -6.53 -8.06 13.00
CA GLU A 165 -7.23 -8.01 14.27
C GLU A 165 -6.19 -7.60 15.29
N GLN A 166 -6.59 -6.74 16.20
CA GLN A 166 -5.74 -6.36 17.33
C GLN A 166 -5.31 -7.66 18.03
N ILE A 167 -4.12 -8.14 17.67
CA ILE A 167 -3.55 -9.30 18.32
C ILE A 167 -3.22 -8.94 19.77
N PRO A 168 -3.45 -9.82 20.73
CA PRO A 168 -3.07 -9.57 22.09
C PRO A 168 -1.55 -9.29 22.15
N LEU A 169 -1.22 -8.12 22.67
CA LEU A 169 0.17 -7.68 22.81
C LEU A 169 0.82 -8.39 24.00
N ASN A 170 2.04 -8.86 23.82
CA ASN A 170 2.83 -9.38 24.92
C ASN A 170 3.38 -8.23 25.79
N ARG A 171 3.99 -8.57 26.95
CA ARG A 171 4.51 -7.59 27.89
C ARG A 171 5.49 -6.59 27.28
N GLN A 172 6.36 -7.03 26.39
CA GLN A 172 7.36 -6.19 25.74
C GLN A 172 6.74 -5.27 24.67
N GLU A 173 5.72 -5.74 24.00
CA GLU A 173 4.94 -4.96 23.02
C GLU A 173 4.08 -3.90 23.73
N LEU A 174 3.51 -4.24 24.87
CA LEU A 174 2.81 -3.26 25.72
C LEU A 174 3.76 -2.19 26.26
N ALA A 175 4.99 -2.54 26.62
CA ALA A 175 5.96 -1.60 27.17
C ALA A 175 6.25 -0.42 26.22
N VAL A 176 6.28 -0.62 24.90
CA VAL A 176 6.47 0.49 23.95
C VAL A 176 5.23 1.35 23.84
N ILE A 177 4.05 0.77 23.87
CA ILE A 177 2.79 1.52 23.84
C ILE A 177 2.67 2.39 25.10
N ASP A 178 2.98 1.81 26.27
CA ASP A 178 2.95 2.55 27.54
C ASP A 178 4.03 3.66 27.58
N TYR A 179 5.21 3.41 27.05
CA TYR A 179 6.26 4.42 26.91
C TYR A 179 5.77 5.61 26.07
N LEU A 180 5.09 5.35 24.95
CA LEU A 180 4.60 6.41 24.04
C LEU A 180 3.42 7.20 24.58
N LYS A 181 2.75 6.77 25.65
CA LYS A 181 1.76 7.58 26.37
C LYS A 181 2.37 8.83 27.02
N SER A 182 3.64 8.75 27.41
CA SER A 182 4.37 9.83 28.09
C SER A 182 5.51 10.43 27.26
N HIS A 183 5.84 9.83 26.12
CA HIS A 183 6.91 10.27 25.22
C HIS A 183 6.39 10.41 23.80
N PRO A 184 6.72 11.50 23.09
CA PRO A 184 6.16 11.77 21.77
C PRO A 184 6.62 10.77 20.69
N ARG A 185 7.76 10.13 20.89
CA ARG A 185 8.37 9.20 19.93
C ARG A 185 9.36 8.25 20.58
N ILE A 186 9.69 7.15 19.88
CA ILE A 186 10.73 6.21 20.26
C ILE A 186 11.56 5.80 19.03
N THR A 187 12.88 5.74 19.16
CA THR A 187 13.79 5.22 18.13
C THR A 187 14.09 3.74 18.37
N LEU A 188 14.61 3.04 17.34
CA LEU A 188 15.02 1.64 17.51
C LEU A 188 16.01 1.43 18.65
N PRO A 189 17.09 2.25 18.83
CA PRO A 189 17.99 2.10 19.96
C PRO A 189 17.32 2.32 21.32
N GLN A 190 16.37 3.26 21.42
CA GLN A 190 15.61 3.49 22.65
C GLN A 190 14.72 2.29 22.97
N PHE A 191 14.02 1.75 21.97
CA PHE A 191 13.19 0.56 22.17
C PHE A 191 14.04 -0.67 22.57
N MET A 192 15.19 -0.88 21.93
CA MET A 192 16.11 -1.95 22.31
C MET A 192 16.47 -1.89 23.80
N ARG A 193 16.77 -0.69 24.33
CA ARG A 193 17.07 -0.49 25.75
C ARG A 193 15.85 -0.70 26.65
N LEU A 194 14.69 -0.19 26.22
CA LEU A 194 13.44 -0.30 26.98
C LEU A 194 13.04 -1.75 27.27
N VAL A 195 13.20 -2.63 26.28
CA VAL A 195 12.76 -4.04 26.39
C VAL A 195 13.90 -5.05 26.49
N ASN A 196 15.15 -4.57 26.55
CA ASN A 196 16.37 -5.39 26.57
C ASN A 196 16.42 -6.41 25.42
N PHE A 197 16.15 -5.95 24.20
CA PHE A 197 16.19 -6.78 22.99
C PHE A 197 17.43 -6.48 22.16
N GLY A 198 17.98 -7.53 21.51
CA GLY A 198 18.92 -7.34 20.41
C GLY A 198 18.24 -6.69 19.20
N LYS A 199 19.04 -6.02 18.36
CA LYS A 199 18.58 -5.22 17.21
C LYS A 199 17.57 -5.96 16.32
N ARG A 200 17.84 -7.21 15.98
CA ARG A 200 16.96 -8.02 15.11
C ARG A 200 15.57 -8.23 15.71
N ARG A 201 15.52 -8.59 17.01
CA ARG A 201 14.24 -8.84 17.70
C ARG A 201 13.46 -7.55 17.92
N ALA A 202 14.14 -6.48 18.35
CA ALA A 202 13.51 -5.17 18.53
C ALA A 202 12.89 -4.67 17.21
N TYR A 203 13.65 -4.76 16.13
CA TYR A 203 13.18 -4.34 14.82
C TYR A 203 11.96 -5.16 14.35
N GLN A 204 12.00 -6.49 14.50
CA GLN A 204 10.84 -7.35 14.17
C GLN A 204 9.59 -6.99 14.98
N THR A 205 9.76 -6.66 16.25
CA THR A 205 8.65 -6.26 17.13
C THR A 205 8.06 -4.92 16.70
N LEU A 206 8.90 -3.91 16.42
CA LEU A 206 8.42 -2.61 15.95
C LEU A 206 7.66 -2.73 14.61
N ILE A 207 8.19 -3.51 13.67
CA ILE A 207 7.51 -3.78 12.39
C ILE A 207 6.16 -4.46 12.62
N LYS A 208 6.11 -5.48 13.46
CA LYS A 208 4.86 -6.14 13.82
C LYS A 208 3.85 -5.11 14.33
N LEU A 209 4.25 -4.24 15.25
CA LEU A 209 3.38 -3.21 15.82
C LEU A 209 2.93 -2.18 14.77
N VAL A 210 3.79 -1.81 13.83
CA VAL A 210 3.42 -0.93 12.71
C VAL A 210 2.41 -1.62 11.78
N LEU A 211 2.66 -2.87 11.39
CA LEU A 211 1.77 -3.64 10.51
C LEU A 211 0.39 -3.87 11.13
N HIS A 212 0.31 -3.99 12.45
CA HIS A 212 -0.96 -4.12 13.18
C HIS A 212 -1.57 -2.77 13.61
N GLY A 213 -1.02 -1.66 13.14
CA GLY A 213 -1.58 -0.32 13.36
C GLY A 213 -1.42 0.23 14.78
N TYR A 214 -0.61 -0.40 15.62
CA TYR A 214 -0.29 0.10 16.96
C TYR A 214 0.73 1.23 16.96
N LEU A 215 1.63 1.25 15.97
CA LEU A 215 2.68 2.26 15.82
C LEU A 215 2.70 2.82 14.40
N ARG A 216 3.26 4.01 14.26
CA ARG A 216 3.55 4.70 13.01
C ARG A 216 5.05 4.84 12.85
N HIS A 217 5.57 4.54 11.67
CA HIS A 217 6.98 4.68 11.33
C HIS A 217 7.21 6.01 10.62
N HIS A 218 8.25 6.74 11.02
CA HIS A 218 8.69 8.01 10.43
C HIS A 218 10.15 7.89 10.02
N ASP A 219 10.44 8.00 8.73
CA ASP A 219 11.77 7.80 8.12
C ASP A 219 12.38 9.07 7.49
N LYS A 220 11.64 10.18 7.52
CA LYS A 220 12.08 11.46 6.90
C LYS A 220 13.13 12.21 7.69
N GLU A 221 13.42 11.83 8.93
CA GLU A 221 14.47 12.40 9.76
C GLU A 221 15.77 11.59 9.68
N LYS A 222 16.89 12.19 10.12
CA LYS A 222 18.21 11.52 10.15
C LYS A 222 18.19 10.16 10.86
N GLU A 223 17.39 10.03 11.90
CA GLU A 223 17.17 8.80 12.65
C GLU A 223 15.68 8.45 12.59
N PRO A 224 15.31 7.29 11.99
CA PRO A 224 13.93 6.83 11.97
C PRO A 224 13.37 6.65 13.37
N TYR A 225 12.09 7.03 13.55
CA TYR A 225 11.41 6.90 14.84
C TYR A 225 9.97 6.39 14.66
N TYR A 226 9.36 6.04 15.79
CA TYR A 226 7.99 5.49 15.84
C TYR A 226 7.15 6.31 16.80
N THR A 227 5.85 6.47 16.49
CA THR A 227 4.83 7.08 17.35
C THR A 227 3.64 6.12 17.51
N ALA A 228 2.79 6.36 18.49
CA ALA A 228 1.51 5.64 18.65
C ALA A 228 0.44 6.19 17.71
#